data_04e0dd24f71009e84e4b03bfd3d33355
#
_entry.id   04e0dd24f71009e84e4b03bfd3d33355
#
_cell.length_a   1.000
_cell.length_b   1.000
_cell.length_c   1.000
_cell.angle_alpha   90.00
_cell.angle_beta   90.00
_cell.angle_gamma   90.00
#
_symmetry.space_group_name_H-M   'P 1'
#
loop_
_entity.id
_entity.type
_entity.pdbx_description
1 polymer ?
#
loop_
_entity_poly.entity_id
_entity_poly.type
_entity_poly.pdbx_seq_one_letter_code
_entity_poly.pdbx_strand_id
1 'polypeptide(L)'
;MLLLVEADRIAGQPRATPEMLAEALAGRSPVDSGWWGELDAPRTDVAVDSAGNLVGVISYATRPSDAAGMVLWLHAQENIDVVAAMIRHVLDTLGPRTVYAFEMASALTLGMEGLPVGHRPVTARVLVEAGFTGRDLWRYMRASTPLTELPRAGNYTVSPCDEPLGKRLEVRDGEELVAEAIIGRPQAGIGVLWWITVAPAARRRGLGLAVLGSSADLLTGLGAEQVILYVDDDAPPGDPDRDRTAANRMYDQAGFVQVDRLHSYSRPA
;
A
#
# COMPACT_ATOMS: atom_id res chain seq x y z
N MET A 1 5.44 -17.88 11.09
CA MET A 1 5.29 -16.80 10.08
C MET A 1 4.43 -15.64 10.60
N LEU A 2 3.18 -15.84 11.05
CA LEU A 2 2.32 -14.72 11.51
C LEU A 2 2.98 -13.85 12.59
N LEU A 3 3.77 -14.42 13.50
CA LEU A 3 4.49 -13.64 14.52
C LEU A 3 5.59 -12.75 13.90
N LEU A 4 6.24 -13.18 12.84
CA LEU A 4 7.22 -12.34 12.12
C LEU A 4 6.52 -11.18 11.39
N VAL A 5 5.41 -11.47 10.73
CA VAL A 5 4.59 -10.44 10.05
C VAL A 5 4.06 -9.43 11.07
N GLU A 6 3.57 -9.90 12.21
CA GLU A 6 3.05 -9.02 13.27
C GLU A 6 4.16 -8.15 13.90
N ALA A 7 5.37 -8.67 14.05
CA ALA A 7 6.49 -7.90 14.59
C ALA A 7 6.91 -6.74 13.67
N ASP A 8 6.73 -6.90 12.37
CA ASP A 8 7.05 -5.89 11.34
C ASP A 8 5.81 -5.05 10.94
N ARG A 9 4.66 -5.24 11.61
CA ARG A 9 3.41 -4.55 11.29
C ARG A 9 3.46 -3.08 11.67
N ILE A 10 3.16 -2.21 10.71
CA ILE A 10 3.09 -0.77 10.92
C ILE A 10 1.69 -0.33 11.37
N ALA A 11 1.62 0.82 12.03
CA ALA A 11 0.36 1.42 12.46
C ALA A 11 -0.60 1.65 11.27
N GLY A 12 -1.91 1.41 11.48
CA GLY A 12 -2.93 1.53 10.43
C GLY A 12 -3.04 0.30 9.52
N GLN A 13 -2.24 -0.73 9.73
CA GLN A 13 -2.42 -2.02 9.06
C GLN A 13 -3.10 -3.04 10.00
N PRO A 14 -4.03 -3.87 9.49
CA PRO A 14 -4.64 -4.93 10.30
C PRO A 14 -3.60 -5.99 10.68
N ARG A 15 -3.91 -6.76 11.69
CA ARG A 15 -3.15 -7.99 11.98
C ARG A 15 -3.33 -8.98 10.84
N ALA A 16 -2.23 -9.56 10.39
CA ALA A 16 -2.28 -10.61 9.39
C ALA A 16 -3.02 -11.85 9.94
N THR A 17 -3.99 -12.35 9.18
CA THR A 17 -4.75 -13.56 9.52
C THR A 17 -4.15 -14.78 8.84
N PRO A 18 -4.53 -16.01 9.26
CA PRO A 18 -4.16 -17.23 8.56
C PRO A 18 -4.59 -17.23 7.09
N GLU A 19 -5.76 -16.64 6.79
CA GLU A 19 -6.30 -16.53 5.43
C GLU A 19 -5.44 -15.58 4.59
N MET A 20 -5.08 -14.41 5.11
CA MET A 20 -4.16 -13.46 4.44
C MET A 20 -2.80 -14.12 4.17
N LEU A 21 -2.29 -14.89 5.14
CA LEU A 21 -1.04 -15.63 4.95
C LEU A 21 -1.17 -16.71 3.89
N ALA A 22 -2.29 -17.45 3.85
CA ALA A 22 -2.53 -18.46 2.83
C ALA A 22 -2.59 -17.87 1.41
N GLU A 23 -3.24 -16.71 1.23
CA GLU A 23 -3.25 -15.99 -0.05
C GLU A 23 -1.83 -15.52 -0.44
N ALA A 24 -1.08 -14.94 0.49
CA ALA A 24 0.29 -14.50 0.24
C ALA A 24 1.22 -15.66 -0.14
N LEU A 25 1.10 -16.81 0.53
CA LEU A 25 1.86 -18.02 0.22
C LEU A 25 1.46 -18.65 -1.13
N ALA A 26 0.21 -18.47 -1.53
CA ALA A 26 -0.27 -18.90 -2.83
C ALA A 26 0.08 -17.93 -3.97
N GLY A 27 0.81 -16.84 -3.66
CA GLY A 27 1.19 -15.84 -4.65
C GLY A 27 0.00 -15.04 -5.18
N ARG A 28 -0.97 -14.75 -4.32
CA ARG A 28 -2.16 -13.95 -4.65
C ARG A 28 -2.28 -12.74 -3.74
N SER A 29 -2.95 -11.71 -4.22
CA SER A 29 -3.37 -10.57 -3.43
C SER A 29 -4.75 -10.10 -3.89
N PRO A 30 -5.64 -9.67 -2.98
CA PRO A 30 -6.94 -9.10 -3.33
C PRO A 30 -6.80 -7.70 -3.94
N VAL A 31 -5.65 -7.07 -3.78
CA VAL A 31 -5.29 -5.79 -4.40
C VAL A 31 -4.30 -6.11 -5.52
N ASP A 32 -4.47 -5.48 -6.67
CA ASP A 32 -3.60 -5.68 -7.85
C ASP A 32 -3.58 -7.11 -8.37
N SER A 33 -4.72 -7.80 -8.31
CA SER A 33 -4.82 -9.22 -8.71
C SER A 33 -4.29 -9.49 -10.12
N GLY A 34 -4.47 -8.54 -11.06
CA GLY A 34 -3.92 -8.61 -12.42
C GLY A 34 -2.39 -8.66 -12.43
N TRP A 35 -1.72 -7.80 -11.66
CA TRP A 35 -0.25 -7.78 -11.56
C TRP A 35 0.30 -9.07 -10.93
N TRP A 36 -0.38 -9.59 -9.90
CA TRP A 36 0.01 -10.86 -9.29
C TRP A 36 -0.17 -12.03 -10.27
N GLY A 37 -1.17 -11.97 -11.16
CA GLY A 37 -1.40 -12.95 -12.21
C GLY A 37 -0.32 -12.99 -13.30
N GLU A 38 0.51 -11.94 -13.41
CA GLU A 38 1.64 -11.89 -14.34
C GLU A 38 2.89 -12.60 -13.81
N LEU A 39 2.93 -12.96 -12.53
CA LEU A 39 4.10 -13.57 -11.91
C LEU A 39 4.18 -15.07 -12.18
N ASP A 40 5.36 -15.54 -12.51
CA ASP A 40 5.63 -16.96 -12.66
C ASP A 40 6.05 -17.57 -11.30
N ALA A 41 5.23 -18.54 -10.87
CA ALA A 41 5.48 -19.42 -9.72
C ALA A 41 6.08 -18.70 -8.48
N PRO A 42 5.33 -17.81 -7.80
CA PRO A 42 5.81 -17.20 -6.56
C PRO A 42 6.27 -18.24 -5.56
N ARG A 43 7.45 -18.00 -4.98
CA ARG A 43 8.08 -18.86 -3.99
C ARG A 43 8.20 -18.14 -2.66
N THR A 44 8.11 -18.91 -1.59
CA THR A 44 8.35 -18.38 -0.24
C THR A 44 9.38 -19.26 0.46
N ASP A 45 10.49 -18.68 0.83
CA ASP A 45 11.56 -19.34 1.55
C ASP A 45 11.65 -18.82 2.98
N VAL A 46 12.20 -19.63 3.87
CA VAL A 46 12.29 -19.33 5.30
C VAL A 46 13.73 -19.43 5.79
N ALA A 47 14.10 -18.58 6.73
CA ALA A 47 15.32 -18.69 7.50
C ALA A 47 15.02 -19.29 8.87
N VAL A 48 15.84 -20.24 9.30
CA VAL A 48 15.79 -20.85 10.63
C VAL A 48 17.12 -20.64 11.35
N ASP A 49 17.09 -20.45 12.65
CA ASP A 49 18.28 -20.37 13.49
C ASP A 49 18.87 -21.78 13.79
N SER A 50 19.98 -21.82 14.50
CA SER A 50 20.64 -23.08 14.89
C SER A 50 19.80 -23.96 15.80
N ALA A 51 18.77 -23.42 16.44
CA ALA A 51 17.82 -24.14 17.29
C ALA A 51 16.58 -24.62 16.50
N GLY A 52 16.49 -24.27 15.19
CA GLY A 52 15.37 -24.62 14.33
C GLY A 52 14.19 -23.66 14.42
N ASN A 53 14.33 -22.51 15.08
CA ASN A 53 13.28 -21.51 15.15
C ASN A 53 13.21 -20.71 13.83
N LEU A 54 12.01 -20.39 13.39
CA LEU A 54 11.77 -19.53 12.25
C LEU A 54 12.13 -18.07 12.59
N VAL A 55 13.14 -17.51 11.94
CA VAL A 55 13.66 -16.14 12.17
C VAL A 55 13.46 -15.19 11.00
N GLY A 56 13.09 -15.71 9.83
CA GLY A 56 12.81 -14.88 8.65
C GLY A 56 11.97 -15.61 7.62
N VAL A 57 11.30 -14.84 6.79
CA VAL A 57 10.50 -15.32 5.65
C VAL A 57 10.58 -14.29 4.52
N ILE A 58 10.78 -14.77 3.28
CA ILE A 58 10.83 -13.93 2.06
C ILE A 58 10.06 -14.60 0.94
N SER A 59 9.31 -13.80 0.19
CA SER A 59 8.62 -14.25 -1.01
C SER A 59 9.17 -13.51 -2.23
N TYR A 60 9.33 -14.24 -3.32
CA TYR A 60 9.88 -13.74 -4.57
C TYR A 60 9.34 -14.52 -5.76
N ALA A 61 9.44 -13.93 -6.95
CA ALA A 61 8.98 -14.50 -8.20
C ALA A 61 9.81 -14.00 -9.38
N THR A 62 9.50 -14.49 -10.58
CA THR A 62 9.90 -13.84 -11.83
C THR A 62 8.68 -13.26 -12.52
N ARG A 63 8.88 -12.16 -13.25
CA ARG A 63 7.87 -11.57 -14.12
C ARG A 63 8.27 -11.84 -15.57
N PRO A 64 7.58 -12.75 -16.29
CA PRO A 64 7.98 -13.18 -17.64
C PRO A 64 7.99 -12.07 -18.68
N SER A 65 7.12 -11.06 -18.55
CA SER A 65 6.97 -9.98 -19.53
C SER A 65 8.26 -9.19 -19.80
N ASP A 66 9.13 -9.06 -18.79
CA ASP A 66 10.42 -8.35 -18.87
C ASP A 66 11.60 -9.17 -18.30
N ALA A 67 11.36 -10.43 -17.97
CA ALA A 67 12.31 -11.35 -17.32
C ALA A 67 12.88 -10.83 -15.98
N ALA A 68 12.19 -9.89 -15.33
CA ALA A 68 12.62 -9.33 -14.06
C ALA A 68 12.41 -10.31 -12.89
N GLY A 69 13.26 -10.19 -11.86
CA GLY A 69 13.01 -10.77 -10.56
C GLY A 69 12.19 -9.81 -9.68
N MET A 70 11.38 -10.39 -8.80
CA MET A 70 10.52 -9.63 -7.89
C MET A 70 10.72 -10.13 -6.47
N VAL A 71 11.10 -9.25 -5.52
CA VAL A 71 10.98 -9.49 -4.08
C VAL A 71 9.64 -8.94 -3.65
N LEU A 72 8.71 -9.83 -3.31
CA LEU A 72 7.31 -9.48 -3.09
C LEU A 72 7.06 -8.97 -1.67
N TRP A 73 7.59 -9.70 -0.68
CA TRP A 73 7.54 -9.32 0.72
C TRP A 73 8.63 -10.06 1.52
N LEU A 74 9.03 -9.47 2.64
CA LEU A 74 10.05 -10.00 3.56
C LEU A 74 9.70 -9.61 4.99
N HIS A 75 9.85 -10.55 5.93
CA HIS A 75 9.69 -10.31 7.37
C HIS A 75 10.78 -11.03 8.14
N ALA A 76 11.54 -10.29 8.95
CA ALA A 76 12.69 -10.80 9.72
C ALA A 76 12.94 -9.99 11.00
N GLN A 77 11.92 -9.29 11.53
CA GLN A 77 11.99 -8.48 12.75
C GLN A 77 13.16 -7.46 12.72
N GLU A 78 13.44 -6.92 11.53
CA GLU A 78 14.56 -6.00 11.30
C GLU A 78 15.94 -6.54 11.78
N ASN A 79 16.12 -7.87 11.83
CA ASN A 79 17.41 -8.47 12.12
C ASN A 79 18.32 -8.39 10.88
N ILE A 80 19.40 -7.61 10.99
CA ILE A 80 20.27 -7.28 9.85
C ILE A 80 20.88 -8.52 9.20
N ASP A 81 21.36 -9.49 9.99
CA ASP A 81 22.01 -10.68 9.46
C ASP A 81 21.04 -11.57 8.71
N VAL A 82 19.81 -11.70 9.24
CA VAL A 82 18.73 -12.48 8.62
C VAL A 82 18.27 -11.81 7.33
N VAL A 83 17.99 -10.50 7.36
CA VAL A 83 17.59 -9.74 6.17
C VAL A 83 18.65 -9.83 5.08
N ALA A 84 19.94 -9.63 5.43
CA ALA A 84 21.05 -9.70 4.47
C ALA A 84 21.23 -11.11 3.88
N ALA A 85 21.09 -12.15 4.70
CA ALA A 85 21.15 -13.54 4.23
C ALA A 85 20.01 -13.86 3.26
N MET A 86 18.79 -13.44 3.57
CA MET A 86 17.61 -13.68 2.73
C MET A 86 17.67 -12.93 1.41
N ILE A 87 18.06 -11.65 1.41
CA ILE A 87 18.22 -10.87 0.17
C ILE A 87 19.30 -11.51 -0.71
N ARG A 88 20.46 -11.89 -0.14
CA ARG A 88 21.52 -12.59 -0.89
C ARG A 88 21.01 -13.89 -1.50
N HIS A 89 20.33 -14.73 -0.71
CA HIS A 89 19.74 -15.98 -1.16
C HIS A 89 18.81 -15.79 -2.37
N VAL A 90 17.95 -14.77 -2.32
CA VAL A 90 17.03 -14.48 -3.42
C VAL A 90 17.77 -13.98 -4.66
N LEU A 91 18.78 -13.10 -4.51
CA LEU A 91 19.59 -12.63 -5.63
C LEU A 91 20.34 -13.76 -6.30
N ASP A 92 20.93 -14.68 -5.51
CA ASP A 92 21.62 -15.86 -6.03
C ASP A 92 20.64 -16.80 -6.77
N THR A 93 19.43 -16.96 -6.24
CA THR A 93 18.37 -17.81 -6.83
C THR A 93 17.82 -17.23 -8.14
N LEU A 94 17.57 -15.92 -8.16
CA LEU A 94 17.07 -15.24 -9.34
C LEU A 94 18.13 -15.11 -10.44
N GLY A 95 19.42 -15.10 -10.08
CA GLY A 95 20.53 -14.93 -11.02
C GLY A 95 20.66 -13.50 -11.59
N PRO A 96 21.49 -13.30 -12.61
CA PRO A 96 21.79 -11.98 -13.16
C PRO A 96 20.60 -11.45 -13.97
N ARG A 97 19.79 -10.63 -13.36
CA ARG A 97 18.65 -9.94 -13.96
C ARG A 97 18.33 -8.67 -13.19
N THR A 98 17.54 -7.79 -13.79
CA THR A 98 16.93 -6.68 -13.05
C THR A 98 16.00 -7.25 -11.97
N VAL A 99 16.13 -6.75 -10.75
CA VAL A 99 15.27 -7.17 -9.61
C VAL A 99 14.58 -5.96 -9.04
N TYR A 100 13.27 -6.07 -8.91
CA TYR A 100 12.44 -5.10 -8.21
C TYR A 100 12.05 -5.64 -6.83
N ALA A 101 11.87 -4.75 -5.85
CA ALA A 101 11.44 -5.14 -4.53
C ALA A 101 10.37 -4.19 -3.99
N PHE A 102 9.33 -4.76 -3.38
CA PHE A 102 8.21 -4.04 -2.76
C PHE A 102 7.43 -3.14 -3.74
N GLU A 103 7.24 -3.58 -4.98
CA GLU A 103 6.46 -2.83 -5.99
C GLU A 103 4.96 -3.17 -5.98
N MET A 104 4.55 -4.17 -5.21
CA MET A 104 3.17 -4.68 -5.25
C MET A 104 2.62 -4.85 -3.85
N ALA A 105 1.34 -4.52 -3.67
CA ALA A 105 0.66 -4.76 -2.39
C ALA A 105 0.50 -6.28 -2.15
N SER A 106 1.05 -6.78 -1.04
CA SER A 106 0.88 -8.17 -0.65
C SER A 106 -0.47 -8.40 0.04
N ALA A 107 -0.97 -9.64 0.04
CA ALA A 107 -2.15 -10.03 0.81
C ALA A 107 -1.98 -9.86 2.33
N LEU A 108 -0.75 -9.67 2.82
CA LEU A 108 -0.44 -9.48 4.24
C LEU A 108 -0.74 -8.06 4.74
N THR A 109 -1.08 -7.14 3.83
CA THR A 109 -1.35 -5.73 4.12
C THR A 109 -2.66 -5.29 3.48
N LEU A 110 -3.18 -4.18 3.95
CA LEU A 110 -4.37 -3.55 3.37
C LEU A 110 -3.94 -2.57 2.27
N GLY A 111 -3.51 -3.12 1.13
CA GLY A 111 -3.13 -2.37 -0.07
C GLY A 111 -1.83 -1.56 0.06
N MET A 112 -0.94 -1.92 0.96
CA MET A 112 0.33 -1.21 1.11
C MET A 112 1.34 -1.69 0.06
N GLU A 113 1.58 -0.85 -0.93
CA GLU A 113 2.69 -0.97 -1.88
C GLU A 113 3.91 -0.23 -1.35
N GLY A 114 5.05 -0.87 -1.38
CA GLY A 114 6.29 -0.29 -0.90
C GLY A 114 6.69 -0.73 0.51
N LEU A 115 7.97 -0.54 0.79
CA LEU A 115 8.58 -0.76 2.10
C LEU A 115 8.42 0.52 2.95
N PRO A 116 7.84 0.47 4.16
CA PRO A 116 7.77 1.62 5.06
C PRO A 116 9.15 1.88 5.67
N VAL A 117 9.90 2.80 5.07
CA VAL A 117 11.35 2.96 5.33
C VAL A 117 11.67 3.50 6.73
N GLY A 118 10.79 4.28 7.32
CA GLY A 118 10.93 4.75 8.69
C GLY A 118 10.70 3.63 9.71
N HIS A 119 9.77 2.73 9.43
CA HIS A 119 9.44 1.58 10.27
C HIS A 119 10.39 0.40 10.04
N ARG A 120 10.90 0.24 8.81
CA ARG A 120 11.76 -0.86 8.36
C ARG A 120 13.16 -0.37 7.91
N PRO A 121 13.89 0.41 8.77
CA PRO A 121 15.15 1.05 8.36
C PRO A 121 16.29 0.08 8.10
N VAL A 122 16.31 -1.08 8.78
CA VAL A 122 17.33 -2.11 8.55
C VAL A 122 17.13 -2.78 7.21
N THR A 123 15.89 -3.17 6.88
CA THR A 123 15.58 -3.75 5.58
C THR A 123 15.92 -2.77 4.45
N ALA A 124 15.54 -1.49 4.59
CA ALA A 124 15.86 -0.45 3.62
C ALA A 124 17.39 -0.31 3.40
N ARG A 125 18.17 -0.28 4.49
CA ARG A 125 19.63 -0.20 4.43
C ARG A 125 20.24 -1.43 3.75
N VAL A 126 19.83 -2.64 4.12
CA VAL A 126 20.35 -3.88 3.51
C VAL A 126 20.06 -3.93 2.02
N LEU A 127 18.90 -3.47 1.57
CA LEU A 127 18.62 -3.38 0.13
C LEU A 127 19.61 -2.45 -0.57
N VAL A 128 19.87 -1.27 -0.02
CA VAL A 128 20.85 -0.33 -0.60
C VAL A 128 22.27 -0.95 -0.61
N GLU A 129 22.69 -1.59 0.47
CA GLU A 129 23.98 -2.31 0.56
C GLU A 129 24.08 -3.47 -0.45
N ALA A 130 22.95 -4.10 -0.80
CA ALA A 130 22.84 -5.12 -1.84
C ALA A 130 22.77 -4.56 -3.27
N GLY A 131 22.91 -3.25 -3.46
CA GLY A 131 22.95 -2.58 -4.76
C GLY A 131 21.59 -2.15 -5.31
N PHE A 132 20.53 -2.13 -4.50
CA PHE A 132 19.26 -1.56 -4.89
C PHE A 132 19.25 -0.05 -4.76
N THR A 133 18.50 0.60 -5.65
CA THR A 133 18.16 2.03 -5.57
C THR A 133 16.70 2.15 -5.14
N GLY A 134 16.45 2.88 -4.05
CA GLY A 134 15.11 3.16 -3.56
C GLY A 134 14.45 4.32 -4.31
N ARG A 135 13.15 4.26 -4.51
CA ARG A 135 12.31 5.33 -5.04
C ARG A 135 11.13 5.54 -4.09
N ASP A 136 10.91 6.81 -3.69
CA ASP A 136 9.72 7.21 -2.94
C ASP A 136 8.48 7.02 -3.82
N LEU A 137 7.50 6.26 -3.33
CA LEU A 137 6.26 5.98 -4.06
C LEU A 137 5.09 6.72 -3.43
N TRP A 138 4.90 6.50 -2.12
CA TRP A 138 3.69 6.90 -1.42
C TRP A 138 3.99 7.54 -0.08
N ARG A 139 3.23 8.57 0.23
CA ARG A 139 3.06 9.05 1.59
C ARG A 139 1.91 8.26 2.22
N TYR A 140 2.21 7.38 3.17
CA TYR A 140 1.21 6.60 3.90
C TYR A 140 0.66 7.41 5.05
N MET A 141 -0.66 7.59 5.10
CA MET A 141 -1.33 8.45 6.07
C MET A 141 -2.50 7.74 6.74
N ARG A 142 -2.85 8.19 7.95
CA ARG A 142 -4.03 7.72 8.67
C ARG A 142 -4.72 8.86 9.44
N ALA A 143 -6.02 8.69 9.70
CA ALA A 143 -6.80 9.51 10.62
C ALA A 143 -7.77 8.62 11.42
N SER A 144 -8.09 9.01 12.66
CA SER A 144 -9.18 8.39 13.41
C SER A 144 -10.52 8.88 12.90
N THR A 145 -11.57 8.05 12.98
CA THR A 145 -12.94 8.42 12.64
C THR A 145 -13.78 8.60 13.91
N PRO A 146 -14.86 9.40 13.86
CA PRO A 146 -15.36 10.19 12.72
C PRO A 146 -14.56 11.48 12.48
N LEU A 147 -14.51 11.94 11.22
CA LEU A 147 -13.93 13.24 10.83
C LEU A 147 -15.04 14.32 10.85
N THR A 148 -15.48 14.70 12.04
CA THR A 148 -16.68 15.55 12.24
C THR A 148 -16.54 16.97 11.71
N GLU A 149 -15.33 17.52 11.71
CA GLU A 149 -15.04 18.90 11.31
C GLU A 149 -15.04 19.11 9.78
N LEU A 150 -15.03 18.01 8.99
CA LEU A 150 -15.03 18.13 7.54
C LEU A 150 -16.42 18.47 7.01
N PRO A 151 -16.53 19.25 5.93
CA PRO A 151 -17.79 19.43 5.21
C PRO A 151 -18.23 18.10 4.58
N ARG A 152 -19.52 18.05 4.19
CA ARG A 152 -20.11 16.90 3.48
C ARG A 152 -20.56 17.31 2.09
N ALA A 153 -20.47 16.40 1.13
CA ALA A 153 -21.06 16.59 -0.18
C ALA A 153 -22.59 16.64 -0.06
N GLY A 154 -23.23 17.64 -0.67
CA GLY A 154 -24.68 17.84 -0.53
C GLY A 154 -25.50 16.72 -1.17
N ASN A 155 -25.21 16.40 -2.43
CA ASN A 155 -25.86 15.32 -3.16
C ASN A 155 -24.81 14.39 -3.74
N TYR A 156 -24.90 13.12 -3.43
CA TYR A 156 -24.05 12.08 -3.99
C TYR A 156 -24.80 10.76 -4.09
N THR A 157 -24.33 9.91 -4.99
CA THR A 157 -24.79 8.52 -5.10
C THR A 157 -23.72 7.57 -4.60
N VAL A 158 -24.14 6.40 -4.10
CA VAL A 158 -23.22 5.36 -3.66
C VAL A 158 -23.58 4.07 -4.39
N SER A 159 -22.61 3.46 -5.03
CA SER A 159 -22.74 2.17 -5.72
C SER A 159 -21.66 1.18 -5.25
N PRO A 160 -21.86 -0.12 -5.45
CA PRO A 160 -20.80 -1.12 -5.27
C PRO A 160 -19.63 -0.83 -6.20
N CYS A 161 -18.42 -1.21 -5.75
CA CYS A 161 -17.20 -1.23 -6.55
C CYS A 161 -16.55 -2.61 -6.37
N ASP A 162 -16.25 -3.28 -7.48
CA ASP A 162 -15.69 -4.63 -7.46
C ASP A 162 -14.14 -4.62 -7.48
N GLU A 163 -13.53 -3.60 -8.09
CA GLU A 163 -12.08 -3.42 -8.14
C GLU A 163 -11.69 -1.97 -7.82
N PRO A 164 -11.11 -1.75 -6.63
CA PRO A 164 -11.02 -2.64 -5.46
C PRO A 164 -12.39 -2.87 -4.82
N LEU A 165 -12.58 -4.02 -4.19
CA LEU A 165 -13.85 -4.37 -3.53
C LEU A 165 -14.23 -3.32 -2.47
N GLY A 166 -15.38 -2.67 -2.67
CA GLY A 166 -15.80 -1.59 -1.79
C GLY A 166 -17.02 -0.83 -2.28
N LYS A 167 -16.98 0.48 -2.16
CA LYS A 167 -18.03 1.39 -2.63
C LYS A 167 -17.43 2.57 -3.38
N ARG A 168 -18.17 3.02 -4.39
CA ARG A 168 -17.90 4.25 -5.14
C ARG A 168 -18.93 5.30 -4.71
N LEU A 169 -18.43 6.47 -4.36
CA LEU A 169 -19.21 7.68 -4.11
C LEU A 169 -19.04 8.60 -5.31
N GLU A 170 -20.12 9.07 -5.91
CA GLU A 170 -20.12 10.00 -7.04
C GLU A 170 -20.92 11.27 -6.73
N VAL A 171 -20.34 12.42 -7.06
CA VAL A 171 -20.99 13.73 -7.03
C VAL A 171 -21.16 14.22 -8.45
N ARG A 172 -22.40 14.59 -8.82
CA ARG A 172 -22.73 15.06 -10.17
C ARG A 172 -23.31 16.47 -10.15
N ASP A 173 -23.02 17.23 -11.20
CA ASP A 173 -23.66 18.50 -11.52
C ASP A 173 -24.44 18.29 -12.84
N GLY A 174 -25.76 18.09 -12.73
CA GLY A 174 -26.55 17.53 -13.82
C GLY A 174 -26.09 16.12 -14.20
N GLU A 175 -25.70 15.92 -15.45
CA GLU A 175 -25.17 14.63 -15.94
C GLU A 175 -23.64 14.49 -15.77
N GLU A 176 -22.95 15.61 -15.50
CA GLU A 176 -21.48 15.62 -15.41
C GLU A 176 -21.02 15.06 -14.07
N LEU A 177 -20.05 14.12 -14.09
CA LEU A 177 -19.36 13.64 -12.90
C LEU A 177 -18.31 14.69 -12.50
N VAL A 178 -18.53 15.37 -11.37
CA VAL A 178 -17.64 16.44 -10.90
C VAL A 178 -16.68 16.02 -9.79
N ALA A 179 -17.01 14.95 -9.05
CA ALA A 179 -16.09 14.32 -8.11
C ALA A 179 -16.49 12.87 -7.81
N GLU A 180 -15.50 12.06 -7.46
CA GLU A 180 -15.74 10.70 -6.99
C GLU A 180 -14.74 10.30 -5.91
N ALA A 181 -15.12 9.30 -5.12
CA ALA A 181 -14.22 8.58 -4.25
C ALA A 181 -14.51 7.07 -4.29
N ILE A 182 -13.47 6.26 -4.09
CA ILE A 182 -13.58 4.82 -3.92
C ILE A 182 -13.06 4.47 -2.54
N ILE A 183 -13.88 3.78 -1.76
CA ILE A 183 -13.54 3.32 -0.41
C ILE A 183 -13.56 1.80 -0.37
N GLY A 184 -12.61 1.21 0.36
CA GLY A 184 -12.55 -0.22 0.61
C GLY A 184 -13.50 -0.66 1.74
N ARG A 185 -13.82 -1.94 1.76
CA ARG A 185 -14.54 -2.53 2.91
C ARG A 185 -13.61 -2.54 4.12
N PRO A 186 -14.04 -2.01 5.30
CA PRO A 186 -13.19 -2.01 6.49
C PRO A 186 -12.79 -3.41 6.93
N GLN A 187 -11.53 -3.55 7.38
CA GLN A 187 -10.97 -4.76 7.96
C GLN A 187 -10.44 -4.43 9.35
N ALA A 188 -10.89 -5.14 10.38
CA ALA A 188 -10.50 -4.93 11.78
C ALA A 188 -10.57 -3.46 12.22
N GLY A 189 -11.65 -2.75 11.86
CA GLY A 189 -11.84 -1.34 12.17
C GLY A 189 -11.04 -0.36 11.32
N ILE A 190 -10.32 -0.83 10.29
CA ILE A 190 -9.51 0.00 9.39
C ILE A 190 -10.20 0.10 8.04
N GLY A 191 -10.59 1.31 7.64
CA GLY A 191 -11.08 1.63 6.30
C GLY A 191 -9.98 2.19 5.41
N VAL A 192 -10.10 1.98 4.11
CA VAL A 192 -9.17 2.54 3.12
C VAL A 192 -9.91 3.50 2.22
N LEU A 193 -9.34 4.68 2.01
CA LEU A 193 -9.70 5.55 0.90
C LEU A 193 -8.74 5.22 -0.25
N TRP A 194 -9.23 4.45 -1.24
CA TRP A 194 -8.43 4.03 -2.38
C TRP A 194 -8.20 5.14 -3.39
N TRP A 195 -9.23 5.95 -3.61
CA TRP A 195 -9.22 6.96 -4.64
C TRP A 195 -10.10 8.13 -4.26
N ILE A 196 -9.68 9.34 -4.62
CA ILE A 196 -10.49 10.55 -4.61
C ILE A 196 -10.05 11.46 -5.75
N THR A 197 -11.01 11.96 -6.50
CA THR A 197 -10.73 12.91 -7.57
C THR A 197 -11.81 13.98 -7.65
N VAL A 198 -11.43 15.15 -8.14
CA VAL A 198 -12.32 16.27 -8.46
C VAL A 198 -11.97 16.75 -9.86
N ALA A 199 -12.97 16.83 -10.72
CA ALA A 199 -12.85 17.32 -12.08
C ALA A 199 -12.16 18.71 -12.10
N PRO A 200 -11.23 18.99 -13.03
CA PRO A 200 -10.48 20.23 -13.04
C PRO A 200 -11.36 21.49 -12.94
N ALA A 201 -12.47 21.52 -13.64
CA ALA A 201 -13.43 22.63 -13.63
C ALA A 201 -14.17 22.84 -12.29
N ALA A 202 -14.20 21.78 -11.44
CA ALA A 202 -14.88 21.80 -10.13
C ALA A 202 -13.89 21.97 -8.95
N ARG A 203 -12.58 22.04 -9.21
CA ARG A 203 -11.56 22.21 -8.17
C ARG A 203 -11.64 23.58 -7.49
N ARG A 204 -11.00 23.71 -6.31
CA ARG A 204 -10.92 24.93 -5.50
C ARG A 204 -12.25 25.47 -4.98
N ARG A 205 -13.28 24.62 -4.92
CA ARG A 205 -14.64 24.91 -4.42
C ARG A 205 -14.96 24.18 -3.11
N GLY A 206 -13.95 23.59 -2.44
CA GLY A 206 -14.14 22.77 -1.23
C GLY A 206 -14.65 21.36 -1.47
N LEU A 207 -14.90 20.96 -2.73
CA LEU A 207 -15.53 19.69 -3.06
C LEU A 207 -14.68 18.48 -2.65
N GLY A 208 -13.35 18.55 -2.76
CA GLY A 208 -12.45 17.48 -2.30
C GLY A 208 -12.61 17.17 -0.81
N LEU A 209 -12.62 18.20 0.04
CA LEU A 209 -12.85 18.03 1.49
C LEU A 209 -14.26 17.50 1.78
N ALA A 210 -15.27 17.95 1.02
CA ALA A 210 -16.65 17.49 1.21
C ALA A 210 -16.80 16.01 0.83
N VAL A 211 -16.20 15.56 -0.26
CA VAL A 211 -16.19 14.16 -0.67
C VAL A 211 -15.40 13.31 0.32
N LEU A 212 -14.26 13.80 0.81
CA LEU A 212 -13.47 13.14 1.85
C LEU A 212 -14.28 12.95 3.14
N GLY A 213 -15.00 14.00 3.59
CA GLY A 213 -15.86 13.92 4.75
C GLY A 213 -17.00 12.91 4.59
N SER A 214 -17.68 12.91 3.43
CA SER A 214 -18.72 11.93 3.13
C SER A 214 -18.18 10.50 3.04
N SER A 215 -16.98 10.32 2.48
CA SER A 215 -16.30 9.01 2.43
C SER A 215 -15.95 8.49 3.82
N ALA A 216 -15.49 9.38 4.70
CA ALA A 216 -15.19 9.02 6.09
C ALA A 216 -16.46 8.61 6.86
N ASP A 217 -17.60 9.29 6.64
CA ASP A 217 -18.89 8.89 7.24
C ASP A 217 -19.35 7.52 6.74
N LEU A 218 -19.20 7.25 5.44
CA LEU A 218 -19.51 5.93 4.89
C LEU A 218 -18.64 4.84 5.50
N LEU A 219 -17.33 5.08 5.64
CA LEU A 219 -16.40 4.15 6.28
C LEU A 219 -16.76 3.95 7.76
N THR A 220 -17.07 5.02 8.48
CA THR A 220 -17.51 4.96 9.90
C THR A 220 -18.79 4.14 10.02
N GLY A 221 -19.78 4.38 9.14
CA GLY A 221 -21.02 3.61 9.08
C GLY A 221 -20.82 2.13 8.75
N LEU A 222 -19.72 1.77 8.10
CA LEU A 222 -19.30 0.40 7.83
C LEU A 222 -18.44 -0.20 8.97
N GLY A 223 -18.21 0.54 10.05
CA GLY A 223 -17.47 0.08 11.23
C GLY A 223 -15.97 0.42 11.23
N ALA A 224 -15.53 1.38 10.40
CA ALA A 224 -14.17 1.87 10.49
C ALA A 224 -13.99 2.78 11.72
N GLU A 225 -12.94 2.54 12.49
CA GLU A 225 -12.47 3.35 13.61
C GLU A 225 -11.32 4.28 13.17
N GLN A 226 -10.68 3.94 12.07
CA GLN A 226 -9.65 4.74 11.42
C GLN A 226 -9.71 4.59 9.89
N VAL A 227 -9.24 5.60 9.19
CA VAL A 227 -9.08 5.59 7.73
C VAL A 227 -7.62 5.73 7.39
N ILE A 228 -7.16 4.90 6.47
CA ILE A 228 -5.84 4.99 5.86
C ILE A 228 -5.95 5.40 4.39
N LEU A 229 -4.88 5.98 3.88
CA LEU A 229 -4.73 6.30 2.46
C LEU A 229 -3.25 6.37 2.06
N TYR A 230 -3.03 6.29 0.77
CA TYR A 230 -1.73 6.38 0.12
C TYR A 230 -1.75 7.56 -0.85
N VAL A 231 -0.85 8.51 -0.66
CA VAL A 231 -0.73 9.68 -1.54
C VAL A 231 0.51 9.52 -2.38
N ASP A 232 0.32 9.55 -3.67
CA ASP A 232 1.37 9.54 -4.69
C ASP A 232 2.37 10.70 -4.42
N ASP A 233 3.65 10.39 -4.30
CA ASP A 233 4.70 11.36 -3.97
C ASP A 233 5.92 11.24 -4.90
N ASP A 234 5.80 10.45 -5.98
CA ASP A 234 6.87 10.18 -6.94
C ASP A 234 6.86 11.12 -8.16
N ALA A 235 5.99 12.13 -8.15
CA ALA A 235 5.87 13.06 -9.26
C ALA A 235 7.15 13.88 -9.46
N PRO A 236 7.65 14.00 -10.69
CA PRO A 236 8.72 14.94 -10.99
C PRO A 236 8.31 16.37 -10.65
N PRO A 237 9.22 17.21 -10.15
CA PRO A 237 8.91 18.59 -9.85
C PRO A 237 8.32 19.32 -11.05
N GLY A 238 7.15 19.95 -10.86
CA GLY A 238 6.48 20.73 -11.89
C GLY A 238 5.64 19.92 -12.88
N ASP A 239 5.41 18.63 -12.65
CA ASP A 239 4.49 17.82 -13.44
C ASP A 239 3.03 18.19 -13.07
N PRO A 240 2.27 18.87 -13.95
CA PRO A 240 0.93 19.36 -13.62
C PRO A 240 -0.11 18.24 -13.46
N ASP A 241 0.13 17.07 -14.06
CA ASP A 241 -0.81 15.96 -14.05
C ASP A 241 -0.59 15.06 -12.81
N ARG A 242 0.64 15.02 -12.31
CA ARG A 242 1.05 14.17 -11.19
C ARG A 242 1.32 14.96 -9.89
N ASP A 243 1.28 16.29 -9.90
CA ASP A 243 1.45 17.11 -8.70
C ASP A 243 0.34 16.85 -7.68
N ARG A 244 0.70 16.29 -6.54
CA ARG A 244 -0.20 15.96 -5.42
C ARG A 244 -0.11 16.96 -4.27
N THR A 245 0.56 18.11 -4.47
CA THR A 245 0.70 19.14 -3.42
C THR A 245 -0.64 19.55 -2.84
N ALA A 246 -1.66 19.75 -3.69
CA ALA A 246 -3.00 20.12 -3.24
C ALA A 246 -3.68 18.99 -2.46
N ALA A 247 -3.52 17.72 -2.88
CA ALA A 247 -4.05 16.55 -2.19
C ALA A 247 -3.38 16.37 -0.83
N ASN A 248 -2.05 16.46 -0.77
CA ASN A 248 -1.29 16.39 0.48
C ASN A 248 -1.76 17.43 1.50
N ARG A 249 -1.89 18.72 1.09
CA ARG A 249 -2.42 19.80 1.95
C ARG A 249 -3.85 19.51 2.41
N MET A 250 -4.69 18.97 1.54
CA MET A 250 -6.07 18.60 1.89
C MET A 250 -6.10 17.54 3.00
N TYR A 251 -5.30 16.50 2.90
CA TYR A 251 -5.24 15.46 3.92
C TYR A 251 -4.66 15.96 5.24
N ASP A 252 -3.60 16.78 5.20
CA ASP A 252 -3.04 17.42 6.40
C ASP A 252 -4.10 18.29 7.10
N GLN A 253 -4.86 19.10 6.35
CA GLN A 253 -5.96 19.92 6.87
C GLN A 253 -7.13 19.07 7.41
N ALA A 254 -7.36 17.91 6.85
CA ALA A 254 -8.38 16.97 7.30
C ALA A 254 -8.01 16.18 8.56
N GLY A 255 -6.81 16.41 9.11
CA GLY A 255 -6.34 15.75 10.33
C GLY A 255 -5.68 14.40 10.10
N PHE A 256 -5.35 14.06 8.86
CA PHE A 256 -4.52 12.88 8.59
C PHE A 256 -3.08 13.15 9.03
N VAL A 257 -2.48 12.14 9.65
CA VAL A 257 -1.07 12.16 10.04
C VAL A 257 -0.30 11.18 9.19
N GLN A 258 0.89 11.57 8.78
CA GLN A 258 1.80 10.67 8.09
C GLN A 258 2.26 9.58 9.05
N VAL A 259 2.12 8.34 8.62
CA VAL A 259 2.63 7.16 9.34
C VAL A 259 4.05 6.86 8.89
N ASP A 260 4.27 6.85 7.55
CA ASP A 260 5.58 6.56 6.96
C ASP A 260 5.63 7.04 5.48
N ARG A 261 6.81 6.89 4.87
CA ARG A 261 7.01 6.89 3.43
C ARG A 261 7.25 5.48 2.94
N LEU A 262 6.64 5.15 1.81
CA LEU A 262 6.74 3.83 1.19
C LEU A 262 7.65 3.90 -0.02
N HIS A 263 8.69 3.09 -0.03
CA HIS A 263 9.64 3.03 -1.15
C HIS A 263 9.54 1.70 -1.88
N SER A 264 9.59 1.75 -3.20
CA SER A 264 9.99 0.60 -4.01
C SER A 264 11.50 0.64 -4.26
N TYR A 265 12.03 -0.49 -4.69
CA TYR A 265 13.45 -0.63 -4.94
C TYR A 265 13.71 -1.34 -6.25
N SER A 266 14.74 -0.92 -6.97
CA SER A 266 15.21 -1.60 -8.18
C SER A 266 16.72 -1.80 -8.16
N ARG A 267 17.15 -2.95 -8.68
CA ARG A 267 18.56 -3.30 -8.86
C ARG A 267 18.74 -3.76 -10.32
N PRO A 268 19.58 -3.10 -11.12
CA PRO A 268 19.89 -3.57 -12.47
C PRO A 268 20.60 -4.93 -12.45
N ALA A 269 20.60 -5.60 -13.61
CA ALA A 269 21.24 -6.90 -13.81
C ALA A 269 22.74 -6.89 -13.55
#